data_fa16183a9d4845309b7698cd0dcd15e5
#
_entry.id   fa16183a9d4845309b7698cd0dcd15e5
#
_cell.length_a   1.000
_cell.length_b   1.000
_cell.length_c   1.000
_cell.angle_alpha   90.00
_cell.angle_beta   90.00
_cell.angle_gamma   90.00
#
_symmetry.space_group_name_H-M   'P 1'
#
loop_
_entity.id
_entity.type
_entity.pdbx_description
1 polymer ?
#
loop_
_entity_poly.entity_id
_entity_poly.type
_entity_poly.pdbx_seq_one_letter_code
_entity_poly.pdbx_strand_id
1 'polypeptide(L)'
;MDVTLDTMFRGRLVVRQEKGGYRFSVDAVLLAGLAGVQSEDRVVDLGTGCGIIPLILAYRKKGRSIVGLEIQSDLAELAEWNVSTNRFSDRIELRNLDFRKVS
;
A
#
# COMPACT_ATOMS: atom_id res chain seq x y z
N MET A 1 12.80 -14.10 -0.14
CA MET A 1 11.86 -13.55 -1.15
C MET A 1 12.63 -12.68 -2.11
N ASP A 2 12.54 -13.00 -3.40
CA ASP A 2 13.11 -12.14 -4.44
C ASP A 2 12.18 -10.95 -4.68
N VAL A 3 12.76 -9.76 -4.75
CA VAL A 3 11.98 -8.54 -4.95
C VAL A 3 12.49 -7.78 -6.17
N THR A 4 11.58 -7.02 -6.77
CA THR A 4 11.91 -6.06 -7.81
C THR A 4 11.66 -4.66 -7.29
N LEU A 5 12.36 -3.69 -7.86
CA LEU A 5 12.15 -2.28 -7.55
C LEU A 5 11.53 -1.63 -8.79
N ASP A 6 10.34 -1.07 -8.61
CA ASP A 6 9.61 -0.42 -9.68
C ASP A 6 9.29 1.02 -9.30
N THR A 7 8.95 1.85 -10.28
CA THR A 7 8.57 3.23 -10.02
C THR A 7 7.24 3.55 -10.68
N MET A 8 6.56 4.54 -10.14
CA MET A 8 5.29 5.06 -10.66
C MET A 8 5.33 6.58 -10.65
N PHE A 9 4.43 7.18 -11.41
CA PHE A 9 4.26 8.63 -11.47
C PHE A 9 5.58 9.34 -11.78
N ARG A 10 6.26 8.88 -12.83
CA ARG A 10 7.55 9.43 -13.31
C ARG A 10 8.63 9.36 -12.22
N GLY A 11 8.69 8.25 -11.50
CA GLY A 11 9.68 8.03 -10.46
C GLY A 11 9.39 8.68 -9.12
N ARG A 12 8.22 9.29 -8.95
CA ARG A 12 7.84 9.93 -7.67
C ARG A 12 7.43 8.94 -6.60
N LEU A 13 7.04 7.73 -6.99
CA LEU A 13 6.83 6.62 -6.07
C LEU A 13 7.80 5.51 -6.42
N VAL A 14 8.41 4.93 -5.40
CA VAL A 14 9.32 3.80 -5.53
C VAL A 14 8.69 2.63 -4.79
N VAL A 15 8.55 1.49 -5.46
CA VAL A 15 7.84 0.34 -4.90
C VAL A 15 8.66 -0.92 -5.06
N ARG A 16 8.93 -1.60 -3.95
CA ARG A 16 9.46 -2.97 -3.98
C ARG A 16 8.30 -3.94 -3.99
N GLN A 17 8.39 -4.94 -4.85
CA GLN A 17 7.39 -5.97 -4.98
C GLN A 17 8.03 -7.33 -5.01
N GLU A 18 7.28 -8.37 -4.63
CA GLU A 18 7.73 -9.74 -4.76
C GLU A 18 7.84 -10.11 -6.22
N LYS A 19 9.04 -10.56 -6.65
CA LYS A 19 9.28 -11.00 -8.00
C LYS A 19 8.50 -12.29 -8.25
N GLY A 20 7.71 -12.32 -9.33
CA GLY A 20 6.87 -13.47 -9.65
C GLY A 20 5.56 -13.54 -8.90
N GLY A 21 5.34 -12.64 -7.92
CA GLY A 21 4.07 -12.51 -7.25
C GLY A 21 3.14 -11.56 -7.99
N TYR A 22 2.03 -11.19 -7.33
CA TYR A 22 1.11 -10.21 -7.89
C TYR A 22 1.79 -8.84 -7.95
N ARG A 23 1.89 -8.29 -9.13
CA ARG A 23 2.49 -6.98 -9.34
C ARG A 23 1.40 -5.94 -9.52
N PHE A 24 1.68 -4.69 -9.13
CA PHE A 24 0.72 -3.64 -9.38
C PHE A 24 0.53 -3.48 -10.90
N SER A 25 -0.66 -3.07 -11.27
CA SER A 25 -1.06 -2.94 -12.66
C SER A 25 -1.88 -1.68 -12.84
N VAL A 26 -2.27 -1.42 -14.08
CA VAL A 26 -3.23 -0.37 -14.38
C VAL A 26 -4.49 -0.54 -13.55
N ASP A 27 -4.89 -1.80 -13.27
CA ASP A 27 -6.08 -2.09 -12.46
C ASP A 27 -5.95 -1.55 -11.03
N ALA A 28 -4.77 -1.68 -10.39
CA ALA A 28 -4.55 -1.15 -9.05
C ALA A 28 -4.66 0.38 -9.05
N VAL A 29 -4.09 1.04 -10.06
CA VAL A 29 -4.17 2.48 -10.21
C VAL A 29 -5.62 2.94 -10.41
N LEU A 30 -6.36 2.24 -11.27
CA LEU A 30 -7.78 2.54 -11.52
C LEU A 30 -8.62 2.32 -10.27
N LEU A 31 -8.39 1.22 -9.56
CA LEU A 31 -9.13 0.90 -8.34
C LEU A 31 -8.93 2.00 -7.28
N ALA A 32 -7.69 2.42 -7.06
CA ALA A 32 -7.38 3.48 -6.12
C ALA A 32 -8.07 4.80 -6.53
N GLY A 33 -8.11 5.10 -7.83
CA GLY A 33 -8.75 6.30 -8.35
C GLY A 33 -10.27 6.26 -8.27
N LEU A 34 -10.87 5.07 -8.42
CA LEU A 34 -12.33 4.90 -8.45
C LEU A 34 -12.94 4.58 -7.09
N ALA A 35 -12.12 4.39 -6.07
CA ALA A 35 -12.61 4.02 -4.75
C ALA A 35 -13.44 5.11 -4.05
N GLY A 36 -13.47 6.32 -4.60
CA GLY A 36 -14.27 7.41 -4.04
C GLY A 36 -13.74 7.95 -2.72
N VAL A 37 -12.49 7.67 -2.39
CA VAL A 37 -11.88 8.12 -1.14
C VAL A 37 -11.69 9.63 -1.18
N GLN A 38 -12.19 10.29 -0.15
CA GLN A 38 -12.02 11.73 0.04
C GLN A 38 -10.79 12.01 0.90
N SER A 39 -10.29 13.25 0.85
CA SER A 39 -9.09 13.64 1.59
C SER A 39 -9.22 13.49 3.11
N GLU A 40 -10.42 13.52 3.65
CA GLU A 40 -10.68 13.45 5.09
C GLU A 40 -11.08 12.07 5.58
N ASP A 41 -11.19 11.10 4.68
CA ASP A 41 -11.62 9.76 5.03
C ASP A 41 -10.53 8.99 5.78
N ARG A 42 -10.98 8.07 6.63
CA ARG A 42 -10.12 7.06 7.24
C ARG A 42 -10.30 5.79 6.44
N VAL A 43 -9.18 5.22 6.01
CA VAL A 43 -9.19 4.08 5.08
C VAL A 43 -8.53 2.87 5.72
N VAL A 44 -9.14 1.72 5.53
CA VAL A 44 -8.53 0.44 5.90
C VAL A 44 -8.43 -0.40 4.63
N ASP A 45 -7.23 -0.87 4.33
CA ASP A 45 -6.97 -1.74 3.18
C ASP A 45 -6.67 -3.15 3.68
N LEU A 46 -7.60 -4.07 3.46
CA LEU A 46 -7.46 -5.47 3.88
C LEU A 46 -6.64 -6.24 2.85
N GLY A 47 -5.58 -6.89 3.31
CA GLY A 47 -4.68 -7.62 2.43
C GLY A 47 -3.84 -6.66 1.58
N THR A 48 -3.22 -5.69 2.22
CA THR A 48 -2.52 -4.60 1.54
C THR A 48 -1.30 -5.04 0.72
N GLY A 49 -0.79 -6.26 0.94
CA GLY A 49 0.36 -6.77 0.21
C GLY A 49 1.59 -5.89 0.41
N CYS A 50 2.19 -5.45 -0.69
CA CYS A 50 3.32 -4.53 -0.65
C CYS A 50 2.92 -3.07 -0.35
N GLY A 51 1.63 -2.80 -0.12
CA GLY A 51 1.14 -1.48 0.24
C GLY A 51 0.84 -0.56 -0.93
N ILE A 52 0.61 -1.11 -2.12
CA ILE A 52 0.44 -0.29 -3.33
C ILE A 52 -0.79 0.63 -3.28
N ILE A 53 -1.93 0.14 -2.79
CA ILE A 53 -3.13 0.98 -2.71
C ILE A 53 -2.95 2.13 -1.71
N PRO A 54 -2.49 1.88 -0.47
CA PRO A 54 -2.16 2.97 0.45
C PRO A 54 -1.18 3.99 -0.15
N LEU A 55 -0.14 3.53 -0.85
CA LEU A 55 0.84 4.43 -1.45
C LEU A 55 0.21 5.34 -2.49
N ILE A 56 -0.62 4.79 -3.38
CA ILE A 56 -1.28 5.59 -4.42
C ILE A 56 -2.23 6.61 -3.79
N LEU A 57 -3.01 6.19 -2.79
CA LEU A 57 -3.92 7.09 -2.09
C LEU A 57 -3.16 8.23 -1.42
N ALA A 58 -2.09 7.92 -0.70
CA ALA A 58 -1.28 8.92 -0.03
C ALA A 58 -0.63 9.87 -1.04
N TYR A 59 -0.11 9.34 -2.14
CA TYR A 59 0.49 10.15 -3.20
C TYR A 59 -0.53 11.15 -3.77
N ARG A 60 -1.77 10.71 -3.94
CA ARG A 60 -2.87 11.55 -4.45
C ARG A 60 -3.53 12.40 -3.38
N LYS A 61 -3.00 12.39 -2.17
CA LYS A 61 -3.54 13.13 -1.02
C LYS A 61 -4.99 12.72 -0.69
N LYS A 62 -5.30 11.45 -0.92
CA LYS A 62 -6.58 10.85 -0.55
C LYS A 62 -6.41 10.10 0.77
N GLY A 63 -7.44 10.22 1.62
CA GLY A 63 -7.40 9.59 2.94
C GLY A 63 -6.62 10.40 3.96
N ARG A 64 -7.28 10.71 5.07
CA ARG A 64 -6.66 11.40 6.21
C ARG A 64 -5.69 10.50 6.94
N SER A 65 -6.10 9.25 7.13
CA SER A 65 -5.26 8.21 7.67
C SER A 65 -5.57 6.90 6.95
N ILE A 66 -4.55 6.11 6.71
CA ILE A 66 -4.68 4.87 5.97
C ILE A 66 -4.03 3.76 6.79
N VAL A 67 -4.77 2.68 7.03
CA VAL A 67 -4.26 1.50 7.72
C VAL A 67 -4.25 0.34 6.74
N GLY A 68 -3.10 -0.24 6.50
CA GLY A 68 -2.96 -1.45 5.70
C GLY A 68 -2.78 -2.65 6.60
N LEU A 69 -3.56 -3.69 6.37
CA LEU A 69 -3.49 -4.94 7.13
C LEU A 69 -2.98 -6.05 6.22
N GLU A 70 -1.96 -6.77 6.67
CA GLU A 70 -1.36 -7.85 5.91
C GLU A 70 -1.02 -9.02 6.82
N ILE A 71 -1.51 -10.21 6.46
CA ILE A 71 -1.28 -11.42 7.24
C ILE A 71 0.13 -12.00 7.01
N GLN A 72 0.68 -11.87 5.80
CA GLN A 72 2.00 -12.42 5.48
C GLN A 72 3.10 -11.47 5.95
N SER A 73 3.96 -11.97 6.86
CA SER A 73 4.99 -11.15 7.49
C SER A 73 5.98 -10.55 6.50
N ASP A 74 6.39 -11.31 5.49
CA ASP A 74 7.34 -10.84 4.50
C ASP A 74 6.75 -9.74 3.60
N LEU A 75 5.47 -9.84 3.26
CA LEU A 75 4.79 -8.78 2.52
C LEU A 75 4.58 -7.54 3.40
N ALA A 76 4.28 -7.74 4.68
CA ALA A 76 4.13 -6.62 5.60
C ALA A 76 5.45 -5.86 5.77
N GLU A 77 6.58 -6.55 5.84
CA GLU A 77 7.90 -5.91 5.88
C GLU A 77 8.17 -5.12 4.60
N LEU A 78 7.79 -5.68 3.48
CA LEU A 78 7.95 -5.03 2.18
C LEU A 78 7.12 -3.75 2.12
N ALA A 79 5.88 -3.81 2.61
CA ALA A 79 5.00 -2.64 2.69
C ALA A 79 5.60 -1.57 3.60
N GLU A 80 6.17 -1.95 4.75
CA GLU A 80 6.85 -1.01 5.65
C GLU A 80 7.98 -0.28 4.94
N TRP A 81 8.82 -1.03 4.20
CA TRP A 81 9.89 -0.41 3.44
C TRP A 81 9.34 0.60 2.41
N ASN A 82 8.27 0.21 1.72
CA ASN A 82 7.66 1.05 0.70
C ASN A 82 7.09 2.34 1.29
N VAL A 83 6.40 2.24 2.42
CA VAL A 83 5.82 3.40 3.09
C VAL A 83 6.91 4.35 3.59
N SER A 84 7.93 3.80 4.24
CA SER A 84 9.02 4.56 4.82
C SER A 84 9.86 5.25 3.74
N THR A 85 10.20 4.52 2.67
CA THR A 85 11.02 5.05 1.58
C THR A 85 10.33 6.20 0.85
N ASN A 86 9.00 6.12 0.71
CA ASN A 86 8.22 7.17 0.07
C ASN A 86 7.78 8.27 1.03
N ARG A 87 8.20 8.20 2.30
CA ARG A 87 7.96 9.23 3.33
C ARG A 87 6.48 9.41 3.67
N PHE A 88 5.75 8.30 3.73
CA PHE A 88 4.33 8.32 4.08
C PHE A 88 4.03 7.72 5.46
N SER A 89 5.07 7.55 6.31
CA SER A 89 4.90 6.91 7.62
C SER A 89 3.97 7.68 8.57
N ASP A 90 3.78 8.97 8.35
CA ASP A 90 2.85 9.78 9.14
C ASP A 90 1.39 9.63 8.71
N ARG A 91 1.14 9.06 7.53
CA ARG A 91 -0.21 8.91 6.98
C ARG A 91 -0.66 7.46 6.86
N ILE A 92 0.29 6.54 6.70
CA ILE A 92 0.02 5.12 6.50
C ILE A 92 0.56 4.33 7.68
N GLU A 93 -0.32 3.60 8.35
CA GLU A 93 0.04 2.64 9.39
C GLU A 93 -0.12 1.23 8.80
N LEU A 94 0.85 0.38 9.04
CA LEU A 94 0.80 -1.00 8.58
C LEU A 94 0.76 -1.94 9.78
N ARG A 95 -0.06 -2.96 9.71
CA ARG A 95 -0.17 -3.97 10.77
C ARG A 95 -0.09 -5.36 10.16
N ASN A 96 0.82 -6.14 10.69
CA ASN A 96 0.95 -7.54 10.34
C ASN A 96 0.06 -8.34 11.28
N LEU A 97 -1.15 -8.66 10.83
CA LEU A 97 -2.10 -9.42 11.64
C LEU A 97 -3.05 -10.21 10.75
N ASP A 98 -3.66 -11.24 11.34
CA ASP A 98 -4.69 -12.01 10.66
C ASP A 98 -6.04 -11.37 10.93
N PHE A 99 -6.48 -10.50 10.03
CA PHE A 99 -7.72 -9.75 10.17
C PHE A 99 -8.96 -10.63 10.08
N ARG A 100 -8.83 -11.89 9.65
CA ARG A 100 -9.95 -12.84 9.63
C ARG A 100 -10.35 -13.26 11.05
N LYS A 101 -9.46 -13.04 12.02
CA LYS A 101 -9.69 -13.37 13.44
C LYS A 101 -10.17 -12.18 14.26
N VAL A 102 -10.31 -11.03 13.65
CA VAL A 102 -10.82 -9.85 14.33
C VAL A 102 -12.34 -9.90 14.31
N SER A 103 -12.93 -9.92 15.48
CA SER A 103 -14.39 -9.99 15.63
C SER A 103 -14.98 -8.61 15.95
#